data_fb2763286049a42b53fb7bd8f5a61228
#
_entry.id   fb2763286049a42b53fb7bd8f5a61228
#
_cell.length_a   1.000
_cell.length_b   1.000
_cell.length_c   1.000
_cell.angle_alpha   90.00
_cell.angle_beta   90.00
_cell.angle_gamma   90.00
#
_symmetry.space_group_name_H-M   'P 1'
#
loop_
_entity.id
_entity.type
_entity.pdbx_description
1 polymer ?
#
loop_
_entity_poly.entity_id
_entity_poly.type
_entity_poly.pdbx_seq_one_letter_code
_entity_poly.pdbx_strand_id
1 'polypeptide(L)'
;MTLPTPSSACVSRKGALLSCAALALGLAACAPLPRMGMPGAAVTSASSEPIERRLDRLLPADVLLLGEQHDAAEHQLIERQVVEALAARKQLAALVIEMAESGNGTAHLPATASALQAQTALGWDDKAWPWSAYGPVVMAAVQAGVPVLGANLPRARMKDAMADISLDVQLAPAALGIQEDAIRSGHCELLPASQIRPMTRIQIARDRAMAQTLVAARVPGQTVLLVSGAGHTEPTLGVPQQLPTDIKARTVQLRAGPLAGSGSDFDAIWLTPATPERDHCAELRSTMRR
;
A
#
# COMPACT_ATOMS: atom_id res chain seq x y z
N MET A 1 -43.41 -0.53 50.33
CA MET A 1 -43.18 -1.60 51.36
C MET A 1 -41.67 -1.80 51.35
N THR A 2 -41.00 -1.04 52.14
CA THR A 2 -40.27 -1.35 53.40
C THR A 2 -39.00 -2.17 53.21
N LEU A 3 -37.89 -1.45 53.30
CA LEU A 3 -36.57 -1.89 53.80
C LEU A 3 -36.70 -2.53 55.19
N PRO A 4 -35.74 -3.32 55.70
CA PRO A 4 -34.74 -2.68 56.55
C PRO A 4 -33.30 -3.27 56.48
N THR A 5 -32.32 -2.46 56.75
CA THR A 5 -31.13 -2.70 57.57
C THR A 5 -31.48 -2.61 59.01
N PRO A 6 -30.66 -2.93 60.03
CA PRO A 6 -29.20 -2.95 60.17
C PRO A 6 -28.69 -4.08 61.15
N SER A 7 -27.37 -4.23 61.39
CA SER A 7 -26.80 -3.94 62.72
C SER A 7 -25.37 -4.40 62.92
N SER A 8 -24.60 -3.54 63.49
CA SER A 8 -23.25 -3.70 63.99
C SER A 8 -23.18 -4.61 65.24
N ALA A 9 -22.03 -5.28 65.43
CA ALA A 9 -21.53 -5.56 66.78
C ALA A 9 -19.99 -5.69 66.80
N CYS A 10 -19.39 -4.86 67.56
CA CYS A 10 -18.01 -4.74 67.96
C CYS A 10 -17.78 -5.50 69.27
N VAL A 11 -16.71 -6.27 69.48
CA VAL A 11 -16.05 -6.61 70.76
C VAL A 11 -14.63 -7.07 70.49
N SER A 12 -13.68 -6.39 70.86
CA SER A 12 -12.68 -6.09 71.87
C SER A 12 -11.83 -7.26 72.46
N ARG A 13 -10.53 -7.05 72.30
CA ARG A 13 -9.38 -7.18 73.20
C ARG A 13 -8.62 -8.49 73.40
N LYS A 14 -7.34 -8.23 73.46
CA LYS A 14 -6.15 -8.81 74.15
C LYS A 14 -5.33 -9.72 73.26
N GLY A 15 -4.07 -9.47 72.85
CA GLY A 15 -2.91 -8.95 73.56
C GLY A 15 -1.97 -10.10 73.84
N ALA A 16 -0.84 -10.16 73.10
CA ALA A 16 0.42 -10.74 73.57
C ALA A 16 1.57 -10.49 72.56
N LEU A 17 2.69 -10.27 73.10
CA LEU A 17 3.95 -9.74 72.63
C LEU A 17 4.83 -10.80 71.91
N LEU A 18 5.74 -10.23 71.09
CA LEU A 18 7.11 -10.69 70.78
C LEU A 18 7.35 -11.89 69.83
N SER A 19 7.86 -11.59 68.67
CA SER A 19 9.25 -12.00 68.28
C SER A 19 9.60 -11.39 66.95
N CYS A 20 10.71 -10.63 66.94
CA CYS A 20 11.39 -10.13 65.76
C CYS A 20 12.00 -11.29 64.96
N ALA A 21 11.58 -11.46 63.75
CA ALA A 21 12.32 -12.20 62.71
C ALA A 21 12.45 -11.28 61.51
N ALA A 22 13.64 -10.79 61.28
CA ALA A 22 13.98 -10.00 60.10
C ALA A 22 13.88 -10.90 58.85
N LEU A 23 12.85 -10.71 58.06
CA LEU A 23 12.75 -11.29 56.72
C LEU A 23 13.22 -10.25 55.73
N ALA A 24 14.37 -10.48 55.13
CA ALA A 24 14.88 -9.68 54.00
C ALA A 24 13.92 -9.89 52.81
N LEU A 25 13.12 -8.86 52.49
CA LEU A 25 12.37 -8.80 51.24
C LEU A 25 13.37 -8.53 50.09
N GLY A 26 13.66 -9.59 49.36
CA GLY A 26 14.28 -9.45 48.05
C GLY A 26 13.36 -8.68 47.11
N LEU A 27 13.77 -7.47 46.75
CA LEU A 27 13.19 -6.70 45.66
C LEU A 27 13.45 -7.47 44.36
N ALA A 28 12.47 -8.24 43.92
CA ALA A 28 12.45 -8.75 42.55
C ALA A 28 12.24 -7.55 41.63
N ALA A 29 13.35 -7.06 41.06
CA ALA A 29 13.31 -6.10 39.98
C ALA A 29 12.62 -6.79 38.81
N CYS A 30 11.40 -6.37 38.48
CA CYS A 30 10.74 -6.68 37.20
C CYS A 30 11.57 -6.04 36.10
N ALA A 31 12.48 -6.81 35.51
CA ALA A 31 13.13 -6.42 34.27
C ALA A 31 12.04 -6.33 33.18
N PRO A 32 11.94 -5.22 32.44
CA PRO A 32 11.04 -5.16 31.31
C PRO A 32 11.48 -6.23 30.28
N LEU A 33 10.55 -7.07 29.86
CA LEU A 33 10.76 -7.98 28.75
C LEU A 33 11.22 -7.16 27.54
N PRO A 34 12.27 -7.62 26.81
CA PRO A 34 12.66 -6.96 25.58
C PRO A 34 11.44 -7.00 24.63
N ARG A 35 10.95 -5.82 24.24
CA ARG A 35 10.05 -5.71 23.12
C ARG A 35 10.78 -6.32 21.94
N MET A 36 10.29 -7.44 21.42
CA MET A 36 10.67 -7.88 20.08
C MET A 36 10.24 -6.79 19.13
N GLY A 37 11.19 -5.94 18.73
CA GLY A 37 10.98 -4.96 17.69
C GLY A 37 10.61 -5.72 16.44
N MET A 38 9.46 -5.38 15.85
CA MET A 38 9.16 -5.82 14.49
C MET A 38 10.34 -5.36 13.61
N PRO A 39 10.83 -6.20 12.69
CA PRO A 39 11.88 -5.77 11.79
C PRO A 39 11.37 -4.54 11.04
N GLY A 40 11.99 -3.38 11.28
CA GLY A 40 11.69 -2.17 10.53
C GLY A 40 11.94 -2.41 9.05
N ALA A 41 11.17 -1.71 8.19
CA ALA A 41 11.32 -1.81 6.74
C ALA A 41 12.80 -1.71 6.34
N ALA A 42 13.25 -2.60 5.48
CA ALA A 42 14.62 -2.54 4.96
C ALA A 42 14.76 -1.33 4.03
N VAL A 43 15.47 -0.29 4.51
CA VAL A 43 15.77 0.90 3.71
C VAL A 43 17.02 0.65 2.89
N THR A 44 16.90 0.66 1.58
CA THR A 44 18.03 0.52 0.66
C THR A 44 18.32 1.86 -0.01
N SER A 45 19.56 2.34 0.14
CA SER A 45 20.01 3.55 -0.57
C SER A 45 19.99 3.33 -2.09
N ALA A 46 19.61 4.35 -2.81
CA ALA A 46 19.14 4.32 -4.20
C ALA A 46 20.09 3.81 -5.26
N SER A 47 21.31 3.50 -5.11
CA SER A 47 22.12 3.47 -6.33
C SER A 47 23.08 2.32 -6.56
N SER A 48 23.33 1.45 -5.62
CA SER A 48 24.41 0.47 -5.82
C SER A 48 24.01 -1.00 -5.75
N GLU A 49 22.86 -1.32 -5.17
CA GLU A 49 22.46 -2.71 -5.02
C GLU A 49 21.65 -3.19 -6.23
N PRO A 50 22.04 -4.29 -6.90
CA PRO A 50 21.30 -4.87 -8.01
C PRO A 50 19.85 -5.22 -7.62
N ILE A 51 18.92 -5.03 -8.56
CA ILE A 51 17.48 -5.33 -8.37
C ILE A 51 17.27 -6.78 -7.95
N GLU A 52 18.04 -7.71 -8.51
CA GLU A 52 17.97 -9.12 -8.21
C GLU A 52 18.16 -9.41 -6.71
N ARG A 53 19.12 -8.76 -6.07
CA ARG A 53 19.37 -8.91 -4.62
C ARG A 53 18.28 -8.29 -3.78
N ARG A 54 17.70 -7.16 -4.23
CA ARG A 54 16.56 -6.54 -3.55
C ARG A 54 15.35 -7.48 -3.60
N LEU A 55 15.10 -8.09 -4.76
CA LEU A 55 14.02 -9.06 -4.94
C LEU A 55 14.22 -10.34 -4.11
N ASP A 56 15.45 -10.82 -3.97
CA ASP A 56 15.75 -12.04 -3.19
C ASP A 56 15.33 -11.93 -1.71
N ARG A 57 15.25 -10.70 -1.16
CA ARG A 57 14.76 -10.44 0.20
C ARG A 57 13.23 -10.41 0.32
N LEU A 58 12.52 -10.22 -0.78
CA LEU A 58 11.07 -10.08 -0.81
C LEU A 58 10.38 -11.37 -1.26
N LEU A 59 11.09 -12.19 -2.04
CA LEU A 59 10.55 -13.42 -2.61
C LEU A 59 10.85 -14.65 -1.73
N PRO A 60 10.03 -15.70 -1.80
CA PRO A 60 8.84 -15.83 -2.63
C PRO A 60 7.64 -15.06 -2.08
N ALA A 61 6.84 -14.48 -2.99
CA ALA A 61 5.57 -13.81 -2.70
C ALA A 61 4.55 -14.13 -3.79
N ASP A 62 3.27 -14.21 -3.44
CA ASP A 62 2.18 -14.37 -4.43
C ASP A 62 1.97 -13.08 -5.20
N VAL A 63 2.07 -11.92 -4.50
CA VAL A 63 1.99 -10.59 -5.09
C VAL A 63 3.11 -9.70 -4.55
N LEU A 64 3.67 -8.90 -5.43
CA LEU A 64 4.62 -7.83 -5.11
C LEU A 64 3.99 -6.50 -5.51
N LEU A 65 3.82 -5.60 -4.56
CA LEU A 65 3.23 -4.28 -4.79
C LEU A 65 4.34 -3.23 -4.78
N LEU A 66 4.54 -2.58 -5.89
CA LEU A 66 5.57 -1.56 -6.10
C LEU A 66 4.90 -0.20 -6.21
N GLY A 67 5.04 0.61 -5.16
CA GLY A 67 4.42 1.92 -5.04
C GLY A 67 5.35 3.04 -5.46
N GLU A 68 4.97 3.80 -6.48
CA GLU A 68 5.77 4.86 -7.07
C GLU A 68 5.31 6.27 -6.69
N GLN A 69 6.14 7.25 -7.03
CA GLN A 69 5.76 8.64 -7.26
C GLN A 69 5.70 8.83 -8.78
N HIS A 70 4.54 9.13 -9.32
CA HIS A 70 4.28 9.15 -10.76
C HIS A 70 5.15 10.13 -11.57
N ASP A 71 5.69 11.15 -10.91
CA ASP A 71 6.57 12.16 -11.51
C ASP A 71 8.08 11.86 -11.34
N ALA A 72 8.43 10.72 -10.76
CA ALA A 72 9.81 10.31 -10.53
C ALA A 72 10.27 9.33 -11.62
N ALA A 73 10.92 9.82 -12.67
CA ALA A 73 11.37 9.00 -13.79
C ALA A 73 12.27 7.80 -13.39
N GLU A 74 13.03 7.93 -12.30
CA GLU A 74 13.83 6.83 -11.76
C GLU A 74 12.97 5.67 -11.25
N HIS A 75 11.70 5.92 -10.86
CA HIS A 75 10.80 4.87 -10.43
C HIS A 75 10.40 3.97 -11.61
N GLN A 76 10.04 4.55 -12.76
CA GLN A 76 9.69 3.78 -13.96
C GLN A 76 10.89 2.95 -14.49
N LEU A 77 12.12 3.43 -14.30
CA LEU A 77 13.32 2.64 -14.61
C LEU A 77 13.45 1.42 -13.68
N ILE A 78 13.23 1.60 -12.39
CA ILE A 78 13.25 0.50 -11.40
C ILE A 78 12.14 -0.50 -11.69
N GLU A 79 10.93 -0.05 -11.99
CA GLU A 79 9.78 -0.88 -12.34
C GLU A 79 10.09 -1.78 -13.54
N ARG A 80 10.68 -1.20 -14.59
CA ARG A 80 11.14 -1.94 -15.75
C ARG A 80 12.18 -3.00 -15.37
N GLN A 81 13.18 -2.64 -14.57
CA GLN A 81 14.20 -3.59 -14.10
C GLN A 81 13.60 -4.74 -13.27
N VAL A 82 12.60 -4.46 -12.43
CA VAL A 82 11.86 -5.49 -11.66
C VAL A 82 11.12 -6.43 -12.61
N VAL A 83 10.41 -5.90 -13.61
CA VAL A 83 9.74 -6.72 -14.65
C VAL A 83 10.75 -7.61 -15.36
N GLU A 84 11.86 -7.04 -15.85
CA GLU A 84 12.91 -7.77 -16.57
C GLU A 84 13.53 -8.87 -15.70
N ALA A 85 13.85 -8.57 -14.43
CA ALA A 85 14.44 -9.53 -13.50
C ALA A 85 13.50 -10.70 -13.17
N LEU A 86 12.22 -10.42 -12.89
CA LEU A 86 11.22 -11.46 -12.60
C LEU A 86 10.91 -12.31 -13.84
N ALA A 87 10.82 -11.69 -15.01
CA ALA A 87 10.58 -12.38 -16.29
C ALA A 87 11.76 -13.29 -16.66
N ALA A 88 13.00 -12.83 -16.52
CA ALA A 88 14.20 -13.62 -16.76
C ALA A 88 14.27 -14.86 -15.86
N ARG A 89 13.78 -14.78 -14.64
CA ARG A 89 13.66 -15.91 -13.69
C ARG A 89 12.44 -16.79 -13.95
N LYS A 90 11.56 -16.45 -14.90
CA LYS A 90 10.26 -17.12 -15.15
C LYS A 90 9.35 -17.11 -13.91
N GLN A 91 9.49 -16.07 -13.08
CA GLN A 91 8.75 -15.91 -11.83
C GLN A 91 7.62 -14.87 -11.94
N LEU A 92 7.46 -14.17 -13.07
CA LEU A 92 6.42 -13.17 -13.28
C LEU A 92 5.19 -13.80 -13.93
N ALA A 93 4.08 -13.85 -13.19
CA ALA A 93 2.79 -14.35 -13.69
C ALA A 93 2.08 -13.30 -14.57
N ALA A 94 2.07 -12.05 -14.12
CA ALA A 94 1.48 -10.90 -14.80
C ALA A 94 2.08 -9.58 -14.27
N LEU A 95 2.09 -8.56 -15.11
CA LEU A 95 2.24 -7.17 -14.71
C LEU A 95 0.85 -6.53 -14.61
N VAL A 96 0.49 -6.06 -13.44
CA VAL A 96 -0.78 -5.36 -13.14
C VAL A 96 -0.47 -3.88 -12.96
N ILE A 97 -1.21 -2.99 -13.62
CA ILE A 97 -0.91 -1.56 -13.63
C ILE A 97 -2.14 -0.71 -13.29
N GLU A 98 -1.93 0.34 -12.52
CA GLU A 98 -2.95 1.36 -12.23
C GLU A 98 -3.31 2.19 -13.46
N MET A 99 -2.37 2.40 -14.37
CA MET A 99 -2.44 3.34 -15.50
C MET A 99 -3.45 2.93 -16.57
N ALA A 100 -3.99 1.73 -16.49
CA ALA A 100 -5.06 1.23 -17.36
C ALA A 100 -6.26 0.71 -16.56
N GLU A 101 -7.46 0.84 -17.13
CA GLU A 101 -8.69 0.38 -16.49
C GLU A 101 -8.78 -1.15 -16.44
N SER A 102 -9.37 -1.68 -15.38
CA SER A 102 -9.63 -3.11 -15.23
C SER A 102 -10.53 -3.64 -16.36
N GLY A 103 -10.23 -4.85 -16.82
CA GLY A 103 -10.86 -5.45 -17.99
C GLY A 103 -10.07 -5.28 -19.29
N ASN A 104 -9.12 -4.35 -19.35
CA ASN A 104 -8.18 -4.20 -20.45
C ASN A 104 -6.91 -5.01 -20.21
N GLY A 105 -6.27 -5.53 -21.26
CA GLY A 105 -5.02 -6.27 -21.07
C GLY A 105 -4.44 -6.84 -22.37
N THR A 106 -3.17 -7.25 -22.29
CA THR A 106 -2.38 -7.71 -23.43
C THR A 106 -2.30 -9.23 -23.56
N ALA A 107 -3.03 -10.00 -22.76
CA ALA A 107 -2.93 -11.48 -22.73
C ALA A 107 -3.16 -12.17 -24.08
N HIS A 108 -3.86 -11.52 -25.00
CA HIS A 108 -4.11 -12.01 -26.36
C HIS A 108 -3.04 -11.60 -27.38
N LEU A 109 -2.07 -10.79 -26.99
CA LEU A 109 -1.02 -10.28 -27.88
C LEU A 109 0.18 -11.22 -27.88
N PRO A 110 0.87 -11.39 -29.03
CA PRO A 110 2.15 -12.08 -29.08
C PRO A 110 3.28 -11.24 -28.46
N ALA A 111 4.37 -11.87 -28.05
CA ALA A 111 5.55 -11.18 -27.53
C ALA A 111 6.20 -10.20 -28.55
N THR A 112 5.88 -10.33 -29.82
CA THR A 112 6.32 -9.44 -30.92
C THR A 112 5.39 -8.26 -31.15
N ALA A 113 4.35 -8.09 -30.32
CA ALA A 113 3.40 -7.00 -30.47
C ALA A 113 4.08 -5.63 -30.38
N SER A 114 3.62 -4.70 -31.20
CA SER A 114 4.10 -3.33 -31.20
C SER A 114 3.57 -2.53 -30.00
N ALA A 115 4.22 -1.42 -29.67
CA ALA A 115 3.76 -0.48 -28.66
C ALA A 115 2.32 0.01 -28.93
N LEU A 116 1.96 0.27 -30.18
CA LEU A 116 0.61 0.70 -30.55
C LEU A 116 -0.45 -0.40 -30.27
N GLN A 117 -0.11 -1.66 -30.54
CA GLN A 117 -0.99 -2.78 -30.20
C GLN A 117 -1.19 -2.91 -28.70
N ALA A 118 -0.11 -2.76 -27.90
CA ALA A 118 -0.20 -2.79 -26.45
C ALA A 118 -1.04 -1.62 -25.91
N GLN A 119 -0.83 -0.39 -26.40
CA GLN A 119 -1.66 0.77 -26.04
C GLN A 119 -3.14 0.55 -26.35
N THR A 120 -3.43 0.04 -27.54
CA THR A 120 -4.82 -0.24 -27.96
C THR A 120 -5.46 -1.30 -27.06
N ALA A 121 -4.74 -2.38 -26.77
CA ALA A 121 -5.25 -3.47 -25.91
C ALA A 121 -5.49 -3.03 -24.45
N LEU A 122 -4.71 -2.08 -23.97
CA LEU A 122 -4.84 -1.50 -22.62
C LEU A 122 -5.83 -0.33 -22.56
N GLY A 123 -6.36 0.14 -23.71
CA GLY A 123 -7.18 1.35 -23.75
C GLY A 123 -6.44 2.57 -23.21
N TRP A 124 -5.16 2.70 -23.58
CA TRP A 124 -4.23 3.64 -22.96
C TRP A 124 -4.64 5.11 -23.14
N ASP A 125 -4.67 5.86 -22.04
CA ASP A 125 -4.90 7.30 -22.05
C ASP A 125 -3.56 8.05 -21.90
N ASP A 126 -2.94 8.39 -23.02
CA ASP A 126 -1.65 9.06 -23.07
C ASP A 126 -1.65 10.47 -22.46
N LYS A 127 -2.83 11.08 -22.31
CA LYS A 127 -2.98 12.39 -21.65
C LYS A 127 -2.92 12.28 -20.14
N ALA A 128 -3.45 11.20 -19.59
CA ALA A 128 -3.40 10.91 -18.16
C ALA A 128 -2.04 10.32 -17.76
N TRP A 129 -1.50 9.43 -18.60
CA TRP A 129 -0.31 8.64 -18.33
C TRP A 129 0.62 8.65 -19.57
N PRO A 130 1.65 9.50 -19.61
CA PRO A 130 2.53 9.57 -20.78
C PRO A 130 3.14 8.22 -21.11
N TRP A 131 2.89 7.71 -22.32
CA TRP A 131 3.45 6.43 -22.77
C TRP A 131 4.99 6.40 -22.73
N SER A 132 5.61 7.54 -22.92
CA SER A 132 7.07 7.67 -22.80
C SER A 132 7.61 7.28 -21.42
N ALA A 133 6.81 7.40 -20.36
CA ALA A 133 7.19 6.99 -19.00
C ALA A 133 6.91 5.49 -18.77
N TYR A 134 5.72 5.02 -19.07
CA TYR A 134 5.27 3.66 -18.72
C TYR A 134 5.41 2.63 -19.85
N GLY A 135 5.49 3.08 -21.10
CA GLY A 135 5.65 2.19 -22.24
C GLY A 135 6.85 1.25 -22.15
N PRO A 136 8.03 1.70 -21.69
CA PRO A 136 9.17 0.80 -21.48
C PRO A 136 8.89 -0.33 -20.47
N VAL A 137 8.15 -0.05 -19.41
CA VAL A 137 7.74 -1.05 -18.38
C VAL A 137 6.77 -2.06 -18.98
N VAL A 138 5.73 -1.57 -19.67
CA VAL A 138 4.72 -2.40 -20.34
C VAL A 138 5.34 -3.29 -21.39
N MET A 139 6.18 -2.71 -22.25
CA MET A 139 6.81 -3.46 -23.36
C MET A 139 7.83 -4.48 -22.89
N ALA A 140 8.51 -4.25 -21.76
CA ALA A 140 9.37 -5.27 -21.15
C ALA A 140 8.58 -6.54 -20.78
N ALA A 141 7.38 -6.39 -20.21
CA ALA A 141 6.50 -7.52 -19.91
C ALA A 141 5.98 -8.18 -21.20
N VAL A 142 5.43 -7.41 -22.15
CA VAL A 142 4.91 -7.92 -23.42
C VAL A 142 5.98 -8.71 -24.21
N GLN A 143 7.17 -8.17 -24.34
CA GLN A 143 8.29 -8.81 -25.05
C GLN A 143 8.77 -10.08 -24.36
N ALA A 144 8.62 -10.18 -23.03
CA ALA A 144 8.87 -11.39 -22.27
C ALA A 144 7.73 -12.42 -22.35
N GLY A 145 6.65 -12.14 -23.07
CA GLY A 145 5.46 -13.01 -23.14
C GLY A 145 4.62 -12.99 -21.87
N VAL A 146 4.81 -11.99 -21.01
CA VAL A 146 4.06 -11.82 -19.76
C VAL A 146 2.86 -10.89 -20.01
N PRO A 147 1.63 -11.28 -19.61
CA PRO A 147 0.46 -10.44 -19.79
C PRO A 147 0.56 -9.18 -18.92
N VAL A 148 0.14 -8.04 -19.49
CA VAL A 148 -0.07 -6.79 -18.78
C VAL A 148 -1.57 -6.58 -18.61
N LEU A 149 -2.03 -6.29 -17.40
CA LEU A 149 -3.44 -6.15 -17.05
C LEU A 149 -3.69 -4.77 -16.45
N GLY A 150 -4.64 -4.05 -17.00
CA GLY A 150 -5.18 -2.85 -16.37
C GLY A 150 -5.94 -3.20 -15.10
N ALA A 151 -5.81 -2.37 -14.07
CA ALA A 151 -6.41 -2.67 -12.78
C ALA A 151 -7.13 -1.48 -12.12
N ASN A 152 -7.08 -0.28 -12.71
CA ASN A 152 -7.81 0.86 -12.15
C ASN A 152 -9.32 0.65 -12.25
N LEU A 153 -10.05 1.26 -11.31
CA LEU A 153 -11.50 1.33 -11.39
C LEU A 153 -11.90 2.06 -12.68
N PRO A 154 -12.73 1.44 -13.57
CA PRO A 154 -13.19 2.10 -14.77
C PRO A 154 -13.89 3.44 -14.47
N ARG A 155 -13.60 4.48 -15.25
CA ARG A 155 -14.20 5.82 -15.07
C ARG A 155 -15.72 5.79 -15.00
N ALA A 156 -16.35 4.91 -15.79
CA ALA A 156 -17.79 4.72 -15.80
C ALA A 156 -18.35 4.27 -14.43
N ARG A 157 -17.54 3.63 -13.60
CA ARG A 157 -17.93 3.12 -12.28
C ARG A 157 -17.65 4.09 -11.13
N MET A 158 -16.96 5.22 -11.38
CA MET A 158 -16.58 6.15 -10.30
C MET A 158 -17.82 6.74 -9.61
N LYS A 159 -18.87 7.09 -10.36
CA LYS A 159 -20.11 7.63 -9.79
C LYS A 159 -20.82 6.63 -8.87
N ASP A 160 -20.82 5.36 -9.27
CA ASP A 160 -21.40 4.28 -8.45
C ASP A 160 -20.58 4.11 -7.16
N ALA A 161 -19.25 4.11 -7.27
CA ALA A 161 -18.35 4.01 -6.12
C ALA A 161 -18.54 5.18 -5.12
N MET A 162 -18.72 6.42 -5.61
CA MET A 162 -19.03 7.57 -4.75
C MET A 162 -20.27 7.35 -3.89
N ALA A 163 -21.29 6.69 -4.44
CA ALA A 163 -22.56 6.43 -3.78
C ALA A 163 -22.55 5.15 -2.92
N ASP A 164 -21.58 4.26 -3.08
CA ASP A 164 -21.52 2.96 -2.41
C ASP A 164 -21.05 3.09 -0.96
N ILE A 165 -21.99 3.18 -0.03
CA ILE A 165 -21.71 3.26 1.41
C ILE A 165 -21.10 1.98 1.98
N SER A 166 -21.17 0.84 1.28
CA SER A 166 -20.54 -0.40 1.74
C SER A 166 -19.01 -0.33 1.73
N LEU A 167 -18.44 0.63 1.00
CA LEU A 167 -17.01 0.89 1.00
C LEU A 167 -16.52 1.53 2.30
N ASP A 168 -17.39 2.19 3.08
CA ASP A 168 -17.01 2.87 4.32
C ASP A 168 -16.56 1.90 5.43
N VAL A 169 -16.89 0.61 5.32
CA VAL A 169 -16.52 -0.43 6.30
C VAL A 169 -15.38 -1.34 5.81
N GLN A 170 -14.78 -1.03 4.68
CA GLN A 170 -13.66 -1.82 4.13
C GLN A 170 -12.32 -1.52 4.83
N LEU A 171 -12.23 -0.40 5.51
CA LEU A 171 -11.11 -0.03 6.35
C LEU A 171 -11.56 0.10 7.81
N ALA A 172 -10.66 -0.18 8.75
CA ALA A 172 -10.90 0.13 10.15
C ALA A 172 -11.13 1.64 10.33
N PRO A 173 -11.95 2.08 11.33
CA PRO A 173 -12.31 3.51 11.47
C PRO A 173 -11.12 4.48 11.51
N ALA A 174 -10.02 4.09 12.17
CA ALA A 174 -8.81 4.91 12.22
C ALA A 174 -8.14 5.03 10.84
N ALA A 175 -8.02 3.92 10.11
CA ALA A 175 -7.47 3.89 8.76
C ALA A 175 -8.32 4.70 7.78
N LEU A 176 -9.66 4.60 7.91
CA LEU A 176 -10.58 5.39 7.11
C LEU A 176 -10.40 6.90 7.34
N GLY A 177 -10.18 7.33 8.60
CA GLY A 177 -9.88 8.73 8.93
C GLY A 177 -8.57 9.20 8.28
N ILE A 178 -7.51 8.38 8.34
CA ILE A 178 -6.23 8.67 7.67
C ILE A 178 -6.42 8.79 6.15
N GLN A 179 -7.23 7.91 5.55
CA GLN A 179 -7.51 7.96 4.12
C GLN A 179 -8.28 9.24 3.74
N GLU A 180 -9.21 9.69 4.57
CA GLU A 180 -9.92 10.97 4.37
C GLU A 180 -8.98 12.17 4.44
N ASP A 181 -8.03 12.17 5.38
CA ASP A 181 -7.02 13.21 5.49
C ASP A 181 -6.06 13.21 4.30
N ALA A 182 -5.70 12.03 3.79
CA ALA A 182 -4.94 11.89 2.55
C ALA A 182 -5.72 12.46 1.33
N ILE A 183 -7.03 12.23 1.25
CA ILE A 183 -7.88 12.83 0.21
C ILE A 183 -7.91 14.36 0.33
N ARG A 184 -8.05 14.91 1.55
CA ARG A 184 -8.02 16.37 1.75
C ARG A 184 -6.71 16.99 1.29
N SER A 185 -5.60 16.47 1.81
CA SER A 185 -4.25 16.98 1.50
C SER A 185 -3.90 16.81 0.03
N GLY A 186 -4.19 15.66 -0.58
CA GLY A 186 -3.95 15.38 -2.00
C GLY A 186 -4.75 16.30 -2.93
N HIS A 187 -5.87 16.86 -2.46
CA HIS A 187 -6.65 17.87 -3.18
C HIS A 187 -6.41 19.28 -2.65
N CYS A 188 -5.32 19.49 -1.89
CA CYS A 188 -4.88 20.81 -1.42
C CYS A 188 -5.95 21.57 -0.61
N GLU A 189 -6.74 20.84 0.19
CA GLU A 189 -7.86 21.37 1.01
C GLU A 189 -8.94 22.09 0.18
N LEU A 190 -8.99 21.87 -1.15
CA LEU A 190 -9.92 22.55 -2.05
C LEU A 190 -11.27 21.84 -2.18
N LEU A 191 -11.37 20.58 -1.75
CA LEU A 191 -12.63 19.85 -1.78
C LEU A 191 -13.58 20.30 -0.65
N PRO A 192 -14.88 20.50 -0.95
CA PRO A 192 -15.88 20.65 0.09
C PRO A 192 -15.91 19.43 1.02
N ALA A 193 -16.20 19.64 2.31
CA ALA A 193 -16.28 18.53 3.28
C ALA A 193 -17.25 17.42 2.85
N SER A 194 -18.33 17.77 2.16
CA SER A 194 -19.31 16.81 1.61
C SER A 194 -18.75 15.91 0.50
N GLN A 195 -17.60 16.25 -0.10
CA GLN A 195 -16.96 15.46 -1.15
C GLN A 195 -15.87 14.53 -0.62
N ILE A 196 -15.38 14.73 0.60
CA ILE A 196 -14.28 13.93 1.14
C ILE A 196 -14.65 12.44 1.19
N ARG A 197 -15.75 12.08 1.84
CA ARG A 197 -16.20 10.69 1.96
C ARG A 197 -16.49 10.04 0.60
N PRO A 198 -17.21 10.66 -0.34
CA PRO A 198 -17.38 10.14 -1.69
C PRO A 198 -16.05 9.92 -2.44
N MET A 199 -15.07 10.81 -2.32
CA MET A 199 -13.76 10.66 -2.95
C MET A 199 -12.95 9.55 -2.28
N THR A 200 -13.06 9.39 -0.96
CA THR A 200 -12.45 8.28 -0.22
C THR A 200 -13.00 6.94 -0.71
N ARG A 201 -14.31 6.83 -0.96
CA ARG A 201 -14.91 5.62 -1.53
C ARG A 201 -14.35 5.28 -2.92
N ILE A 202 -14.09 6.29 -3.77
CA ILE A 202 -13.42 6.05 -5.06
C ILE A 202 -12.04 5.43 -4.83
N GLN A 203 -11.26 5.96 -3.88
CA GLN A 203 -9.93 5.41 -3.59
C GLN A 203 -10.01 3.95 -3.15
N ILE A 204 -10.88 3.63 -2.20
CA ILE A 204 -11.11 2.26 -1.72
C ILE A 204 -11.59 1.34 -2.87
N ALA A 205 -12.47 1.83 -3.74
CA ALA A 205 -12.94 1.06 -4.89
C ALA A 205 -11.84 0.78 -5.92
N ARG A 206 -10.88 1.70 -6.10
CA ARG A 206 -9.68 1.48 -6.93
C ARG A 206 -8.79 0.40 -6.31
N ASP A 207 -8.51 0.47 -5.01
CA ASP A 207 -7.72 -0.53 -4.29
C ASP A 207 -8.36 -1.91 -4.41
N ARG A 208 -9.67 -1.99 -4.27
CA ARG A 208 -10.44 -3.22 -4.44
C ARG A 208 -10.37 -3.77 -5.86
N ALA A 209 -10.45 -2.92 -6.89
CA ALA A 209 -10.33 -3.34 -8.28
C ALA A 209 -8.93 -3.89 -8.58
N MET A 210 -7.88 -3.23 -8.07
CA MET A 210 -6.50 -3.71 -8.18
C MET A 210 -6.32 -5.04 -7.46
N ALA A 211 -6.82 -5.19 -6.23
CA ALA A 211 -6.76 -6.44 -5.48
C ALA A 211 -7.46 -7.59 -6.24
N GLN A 212 -8.63 -7.35 -6.80
CA GLN A 212 -9.37 -8.34 -7.59
C GLN A 212 -8.58 -8.78 -8.83
N THR A 213 -7.94 -7.84 -9.54
CA THR A 213 -7.09 -8.15 -10.70
C THR A 213 -5.88 -8.97 -10.29
N LEU A 214 -5.21 -8.61 -9.19
CA LEU A 214 -4.07 -9.36 -8.65
C LEU A 214 -4.46 -10.81 -8.30
N VAL A 215 -5.58 -10.99 -7.58
CA VAL A 215 -6.06 -12.32 -7.18
C VAL A 215 -6.37 -13.18 -8.41
N ALA A 216 -7.04 -12.61 -9.41
CA ALA A 216 -7.41 -13.31 -10.64
C ALA A 216 -6.19 -13.69 -11.52
N ALA A 217 -5.10 -12.92 -11.44
CA ALA A 217 -3.90 -13.14 -12.24
C ALA A 217 -2.90 -14.14 -11.61
N ARG A 218 -3.18 -14.68 -10.44
CA ARG A 218 -2.25 -15.57 -9.71
C ARG A 218 -1.99 -16.87 -10.45
N VAL A 219 -0.72 -17.26 -10.49
CA VAL A 219 -0.25 -18.55 -10.95
C VAL A 219 0.59 -19.17 -9.84
N PRO A 220 0.32 -20.40 -9.40
CA PRO A 220 1.11 -21.05 -8.36
C PRO A 220 2.63 -21.05 -8.65
N GLY A 221 3.42 -20.60 -7.67
CA GLY A 221 4.88 -20.53 -7.80
C GLY A 221 5.41 -19.33 -8.58
N GLN A 222 4.55 -18.44 -9.03
CA GLN A 222 4.94 -17.19 -9.67
C GLN A 222 4.37 -15.98 -8.89
N THR A 223 4.94 -14.83 -9.14
CA THR A 223 4.55 -13.55 -8.51
C THR A 223 3.77 -12.69 -9.49
N VAL A 224 2.67 -12.10 -9.06
CA VAL A 224 2.00 -11.02 -9.78
C VAL A 224 2.58 -9.69 -9.29
N LEU A 225 3.06 -8.84 -10.20
CA LEU A 225 3.61 -7.53 -9.88
C LEU A 225 2.54 -6.45 -10.09
N LEU A 226 2.26 -5.65 -9.05
CA LEU A 226 1.50 -4.41 -9.18
C LEU A 226 2.45 -3.22 -9.29
N VAL A 227 2.21 -2.34 -10.25
CA VAL A 227 2.79 -1.01 -10.36
C VAL A 227 1.67 0.01 -10.20
N SER A 228 1.76 0.85 -9.17
CA SER A 228 0.76 1.88 -8.86
C SER A 228 1.37 3.00 -8.00
N GLY A 229 0.65 4.09 -7.81
CA GLY A 229 1.04 5.12 -6.86
C GLY A 229 1.20 4.56 -5.44
N ALA A 230 2.16 5.10 -4.69
CA ALA A 230 2.51 4.61 -3.35
C ALA A 230 1.33 4.58 -2.37
N GLY A 231 0.34 5.47 -2.53
CA GLY A 231 -0.88 5.45 -1.72
C GLY A 231 -1.71 4.16 -1.86
N HIS A 232 -1.71 3.56 -3.06
CA HIS A 232 -2.39 2.29 -3.31
C HIS A 232 -1.66 1.07 -2.72
N THR A 233 -0.36 1.17 -2.53
CA THR A 233 0.46 0.08 -1.96
C THR A 233 0.70 0.22 -0.47
N GLU A 234 0.17 1.29 0.16
CA GLU A 234 0.26 1.52 1.60
C GLU A 234 -0.36 0.35 2.38
N PRO A 235 0.41 -0.35 3.24
CA PRO A 235 -0.03 -1.59 3.87
C PRO A 235 -1.30 -1.48 4.70
N THR A 236 -1.53 -0.32 5.32
CA THR A 236 -2.66 -0.11 6.25
C THR A 236 -3.88 0.53 5.61
N LEU A 237 -3.78 1.03 4.38
CA LEU A 237 -4.82 1.80 3.71
C LEU A 237 -5.22 1.24 2.35
N GLY A 238 -4.24 0.77 1.57
CA GLY A 238 -4.39 0.50 0.14
C GLY A 238 -4.79 -0.95 -0.21
N VAL A 239 -4.32 -1.39 -1.35
CA VAL A 239 -4.56 -2.72 -1.92
C VAL A 239 -4.30 -3.86 -0.92
N PRO A 240 -3.27 -3.82 -0.04
CA PRO A 240 -3.07 -4.89 0.94
C PRO A 240 -4.28 -5.15 1.84
N GLN A 241 -5.07 -4.13 2.16
CA GLN A 241 -6.29 -4.25 2.98
C GLN A 241 -7.46 -4.92 2.23
N GLN A 242 -7.35 -5.03 0.91
CA GLN A 242 -8.38 -5.62 0.05
C GLN A 242 -8.01 -7.04 -0.41
N LEU A 243 -6.82 -7.53 -0.08
CA LEU A 243 -6.37 -8.88 -0.43
C LEU A 243 -6.91 -9.91 0.57
N PRO A 244 -7.24 -11.13 0.12
CA PRO A 244 -7.46 -12.27 1.01
C PRO A 244 -6.26 -12.53 1.92
N THR A 245 -6.52 -12.96 3.15
CA THR A 245 -5.49 -13.14 4.20
C THR A 245 -4.51 -14.28 3.94
N ASP A 246 -4.84 -15.20 3.03
CA ASP A 246 -3.99 -16.31 2.59
C ASP A 246 -2.98 -15.90 1.52
N ILE A 247 -3.09 -14.69 0.96
CA ILE A 247 -2.16 -14.18 -0.04
C ILE A 247 -0.90 -13.62 0.61
N LYS A 248 0.23 -14.16 0.22
CA LYS A 248 1.52 -13.64 0.63
C LYS A 248 1.88 -12.41 -0.20
N ALA A 249 1.51 -11.24 0.32
CA ALA A 249 1.84 -9.95 -0.27
C ALA A 249 3.18 -9.42 0.24
N ARG A 250 3.89 -8.68 -0.62
CA ARG A 250 5.04 -7.85 -0.28
C ARG A 250 4.88 -6.47 -0.86
N THR A 251 5.20 -5.46 -0.06
CA THR A 251 5.03 -4.05 -0.40
C THR A 251 6.38 -3.34 -0.45
N VAL A 252 6.60 -2.58 -1.49
CA VAL A 252 7.80 -1.76 -1.67
C VAL A 252 7.37 -0.33 -1.96
N GLN A 253 7.85 0.62 -1.18
CA GLN A 253 7.72 2.03 -1.51
C GLN A 253 8.96 2.49 -2.29
N LEU A 254 8.78 2.96 -3.51
CA LEU A 254 9.78 3.77 -4.20
C LEU A 254 9.64 5.21 -3.69
N ARG A 255 10.76 5.81 -3.28
CA ARG A 255 10.74 7.14 -2.68
C ARG A 255 11.85 8.01 -3.25
N ALA A 256 11.47 9.11 -3.87
CA ALA A 256 12.40 10.13 -4.30
C ALA A 256 12.83 11.01 -3.13
N GLY A 257 14.15 11.19 -2.98
CA GLY A 257 14.73 11.98 -1.91
C GLY A 257 14.89 11.24 -0.57
N PRO A 258 15.27 11.97 0.50
CA PRO A 258 15.55 11.38 1.80
C PRO A 258 14.28 10.87 2.49
N LEU A 259 14.45 9.90 3.40
CA LEU A 259 13.41 9.50 4.33
C LEU A 259 13.06 10.66 5.25
N ALA A 260 11.80 11.09 5.22
CA ALA A 260 11.25 12.00 6.21
C ALA A 260 10.39 11.18 7.18
N GLY A 261 10.68 11.24 8.47
CA GLY A 261 9.92 10.57 9.52
C GLY A 261 10.45 9.16 9.85
N SER A 262 10.03 8.66 11.01
CA SER A 262 10.33 7.33 11.52
C SER A 262 9.11 6.43 11.37
N GLY A 263 9.32 5.24 10.81
CA GLY A 263 8.30 4.19 10.72
C GLY A 263 7.59 4.17 9.38
N SER A 264 7.70 3.05 8.72
CA SER A 264 6.93 2.69 7.54
C SER A 264 6.53 1.24 7.71
N ASP A 265 5.29 0.94 7.39
CA ASP A 265 4.75 -0.42 7.44
C ASP A 265 5.07 -1.22 6.16
N PHE A 266 5.74 -0.60 5.18
CA PHE A 266 6.22 -1.28 3.98
C PHE A 266 7.28 -2.34 4.30
N ASP A 267 7.28 -3.46 3.56
CA ASP A 267 8.33 -4.50 3.69
C ASP A 267 9.72 -3.96 3.27
N ALA A 268 9.76 -3.00 2.32
CA ALA A 268 10.98 -2.31 1.92
C ALA A 268 10.70 -0.89 1.42
N ILE A 269 11.70 -0.01 1.59
CA ILE A 269 11.73 1.32 0.97
C ILE A 269 12.97 1.39 0.09
N TRP A 270 12.77 1.71 -1.19
CA TRP A 270 13.85 1.90 -2.15
C TRP A 270 13.98 3.37 -2.49
N LEU A 271 15.07 3.98 -2.03
CA LEU A 271 15.31 5.41 -2.24
C LEU A 271 15.84 5.65 -3.67
N THR A 272 15.40 6.75 -4.27
CA THR A 272 15.91 7.30 -5.52
C THR A 272 16.37 8.75 -5.33
N PRO A 273 17.11 9.34 -6.27
CA PRO A 273 17.38 10.77 -6.23
C PRO A 273 16.11 11.60 -6.07
N ALA A 274 16.22 12.73 -5.40
CA ALA A 274 15.07 13.63 -5.24
C ALA A 274 14.60 14.16 -6.60
N THR A 275 13.27 14.23 -6.79
CA THR A 275 12.68 14.95 -7.92
C THR A 275 12.77 16.47 -7.70
N PRO A 276 12.78 17.29 -8.76
CA PRO A 276 12.60 18.71 -8.62
C PRO A 276 11.32 19.04 -7.85
N GLU A 277 11.40 19.99 -6.94
CA GLU A 277 10.24 20.43 -6.17
C GLU A 277 9.18 21.04 -7.10
N ARG A 278 7.93 20.59 -6.99
CA ARG A 278 6.77 21.08 -7.74
C ARG A 278 5.66 21.47 -6.78
N ASP A 279 5.11 22.65 -6.96
CA ASP A 279 3.91 23.08 -6.21
C ASP A 279 2.63 22.58 -6.92
N HIS A 280 2.30 21.31 -6.71
CA HIS A 280 1.09 20.69 -7.21
C HIS A 280 -0.18 21.45 -6.78
N CYS A 281 -0.14 22.09 -5.62
CA CYS A 281 -1.30 22.83 -5.13
C CYS A 281 -1.50 24.15 -5.86
N ALA A 282 -0.43 24.83 -6.29
CA ALA A 282 -0.54 25.99 -7.15
C ALA A 282 -1.08 25.61 -8.54
N GLU A 283 -0.61 24.51 -9.10
CA GLU A 283 -1.09 23.97 -10.37
C GLU A 283 -2.59 23.63 -10.30
N LEU A 284 -3.02 22.90 -9.27
CA LEU A 284 -4.43 22.54 -9.06
C LEU A 284 -5.34 23.78 -8.92
N ARG A 285 -4.92 24.76 -8.08
CA ARG A 285 -5.68 26.02 -7.92
C ARG A 285 -5.83 26.79 -9.25
N SER A 286 -4.82 26.76 -10.09
CA SER A 286 -4.87 27.42 -11.40
C SER A 286 -5.87 26.76 -12.34
N THR A 287 -5.98 25.45 -12.30
CA THR A 287 -6.89 24.64 -13.13
C THR A 287 -8.36 24.84 -12.70
N MET A 288 -8.62 24.94 -11.39
CA MET A 288 -9.99 25.11 -10.86
C MET A 288 -10.55 26.53 -11.05
N ARG A 289 -9.71 27.52 -11.41
CA ARG A 289 -10.14 28.91 -11.69
C ARG A 289 -10.53 29.15 -13.15
N ARG A 290 -10.32 28.17 -14.02
CA ARG A 290 -10.68 28.22 -15.45
C ARG A 290 -12.02 27.56 -15.70
#